data_e601712601cd5f5cf3d5cd9331170851
#
_entry.id   e601712601cd5f5cf3d5cd9331170851
#
_cell.length_a   1.000
_cell.length_b   1.000
_cell.length_c   1.000
_cell.angle_alpha   90.00
_cell.angle_beta   90.00
_cell.angle_gamma   90.00
#
_symmetry.space_group_name_H-M   'P 1'
#
loop_
_entity.id
_entity.type
_entity.pdbx_description
1 polymer ?
#
loop_
_entity_poly.entity_id
_entity_poly.type
_entity_poly.pdbx_seq_one_letter_code
_entity_poly.pdbx_strand_id
1 'polypeptide(L)'
;MSESRIELNGRAPGMAELASLAQLNYGHFTSFRMDDGKVRGLGLHLQRLVDATRTLFGTELDSDRVRHCLRRMAVEGSQWVRVSIVSLAF
;
A
#
# COMPACT_ATOMS: atom_id res chain seq x y z
N MET A 1 10.28 -17.38 11.56
CA MET A 1 9.09 -16.54 11.66
C MET A 1 9.37 -15.23 10.95
N SER A 2 8.55 -14.88 10.00
CA SER A 2 8.74 -13.64 9.27
C SER A 2 8.22 -12.47 10.08
N GLU A 3 8.97 -11.37 10.07
CA GLU A 3 8.51 -10.13 10.68
C GLU A 3 7.68 -9.36 9.67
N SER A 4 6.58 -8.79 10.16
CA SER A 4 5.75 -7.89 9.37
C SER A 4 6.15 -6.45 9.67
N ARG A 5 6.25 -5.65 8.63
CA ARG A 5 6.55 -4.24 8.74
C ARG A 5 5.41 -3.45 8.11
N ILE A 6 4.95 -2.43 8.82
CA ILE A 6 3.86 -1.58 8.39
C ILE A 6 4.34 -0.15 8.27
N GLU A 7 4.05 0.50 7.15
CA GLU A 7 4.26 1.93 6.99
C GLU A 7 2.97 2.59 6.50
N LEU A 8 2.72 3.78 6.99
CA LEU A 8 1.59 4.60 6.61
C LEU A 8 2.12 5.88 5.96
N ASN A 9 1.86 6.05 4.67
CA ASN A 9 2.35 7.18 3.87
C ASN A 9 3.87 7.33 3.94
N GLY A 10 4.61 6.21 3.96
CA GLY A 10 6.06 6.21 3.98
C GLY A 10 6.69 6.43 5.35
N ARG A 11 5.93 6.28 6.43
CA ARG A 11 6.41 6.40 7.80
C ARG A 11 5.79 5.33 8.68
N ALA A 12 6.41 5.08 9.82
CA ALA A 12 5.85 4.16 10.80
C ALA A 12 4.58 4.77 11.40
N PRO A 13 3.46 4.02 11.46
CA PRO A 13 2.22 4.53 12.04
C PRO A 13 2.29 4.58 13.56
N GLY A 14 1.57 5.54 14.17
CA GLY A 14 1.35 5.57 15.59
C GLY A 14 0.26 4.59 16.01
N MET A 15 0.14 4.36 17.33
CA MET A 15 -0.85 3.41 17.86
C MET A 15 -2.28 3.83 17.54
N ALA A 16 -2.59 5.12 17.63
CA ALA A 16 -3.93 5.62 17.33
C ALA A 16 -4.27 5.42 15.85
N GLU A 17 -3.29 5.61 14.97
CA GLU A 17 -3.48 5.40 13.53
C GLU A 17 -3.75 3.92 13.24
N LEU A 18 -3.00 3.01 13.85
CA LEU A 18 -3.22 1.57 13.69
C LEU A 18 -4.61 1.16 14.18
N ALA A 19 -5.03 1.68 15.33
CA ALA A 19 -6.36 1.41 15.87
C ALA A 19 -7.46 1.89 14.93
N SER A 20 -7.30 3.08 14.35
CA SER A 20 -8.26 3.61 13.39
C SER A 20 -8.32 2.75 12.13
N LEU A 21 -7.18 2.33 11.60
CA LEU A 21 -7.10 1.48 10.41
C LEU A 21 -7.74 0.12 10.65
N ALA A 22 -7.57 -0.44 11.84
CA ALA A 22 -8.15 -1.73 12.19
C ALA A 22 -9.69 -1.72 12.19
N GLN A 23 -10.30 -0.55 12.39
CA GLN A 23 -11.75 -0.39 12.41
C GLN A 23 -12.34 -0.02 11.05
N LEU A 24 -11.48 0.32 10.08
CA LEU A 24 -11.94 0.73 8.76
C LEU A 24 -12.23 -0.49 7.89
N ASN A 25 -13.46 -0.59 7.40
CA ASN A 25 -13.87 -1.62 6.45
C ASN A 25 -14.03 -1.07 5.04
N TYR A 26 -13.61 0.15 4.79
CA TYR A 26 -13.80 0.80 3.49
C TYR A 26 -12.45 1.15 2.88
N GLY A 27 -12.16 0.47 1.80
CA GLY A 27 -10.91 0.65 1.08
C GLY A 27 -10.69 -0.49 0.09
N HIS A 28 -9.53 -0.49 -0.52
CA HIS A 28 -9.14 -1.54 -1.45
C HIS A 28 -7.66 -1.80 -1.33
N PHE A 29 -7.23 -2.93 -1.88
CA PHE A 29 -5.82 -3.31 -1.79
C PHE A 29 -5.40 -4.14 -3.00
N THR A 30 -4.09 -4.24 -3.15
CA THR A 30 -3.46 -5.22 -4.02
C THR A 30 -2.30 -5.88 -3.27
N SER A 31 -1.99 -7.11 -3.63
CA SER A 31 -0.88 -7.85 -3.04
C SER A 31 0.00 -8.40 -4.14
N PHE A 32 1.29 -8.43 -3.88
CA PHE A 32 2.24 -8.96 -4.84
C PHE A 32 3.53 -9.37 -4.14
N ARG A 33 4.34 -10.12 -4.86
CA ARG A 33 5.66 -10.51 -4.42
C ARG A 33 6.69 -9.52 -4.95
N MET A 34 7.60 -9.12 -4.08
CA MET A 34 8.72 -8.26 -4.45
C MET A 34 10.00 -9.05 -4.27
N ASP A 35 10.81 -9.12 -5.32
CA ASP A 35 12.08 -9.84 -5.31
C ASP A 35 13.21 -8.86 -5.53
N ASP A 36 14.07 -8.70 -4.52
CA ASP A 36 15.18 -7.73 -4.53
C ASP A 36 14.71 -6.32 -4.92
N GLY A 37 13.57 -5.91 -4.38
CA GLY A 37 12.99 -4.60 -4.65
C GLY A 37 12.29 -4.47 -5.99
N LYS A 38 12.09 -5.57 -6.73
CA LYS A 38 11.46 -5.56 -8.05
C LYS A 38 10.14 -6.31 -8.03
N VAL A 39 9.14 -5.76 -8.72
CA VAL A 39 7.80 -6.34 -8.83
C VAL A 39 7.45 -6.57 -10.28
N ARG A 40 7.14 -7.82 -10.61
CA ARG A 40 6.67 -8.17 -11.95
C ARG A 40 5.26 -7.59 -12.15
N GLY A 41 5.08 -6.83 -13.23
CA GLY A 41 3.77 -6.24 -13.53
C GLY A 41 3.35 -5.13 -12.57
N LEU A 42 4.32 -4.41 -11.98
CA LEU A 42 4.01 -3.33 -11.04
C LEU A 42 3.07 -2.29 -11.64
N GLY A 43 3.27 -1.92 -12.91
CA GLY A 43 2.41 -0.95 -13.58
C GLY A 43 0.94 -1.36 -13.59
N LEU A 44 0.65 -2.65 -13.76
CA LEU A 44 -0.72 -3.16 -13.72
C LEU A 44 -1.32 -3.07 -12.32
N HIS A 45 -0.52 -3.38 -11.29
CA HIS A 45 -0.98 -3.24 -9.90
C HIS A 45 -1.29 -1.79 -9.56
N LEU A 46 -0.40 -0.88 -9.97
CA LEU A 46 -0.60 0.56 -9.72
C LEU A 46 -1.81 1.09 -10.46
N GLN A 47 -2.01 0.68 -11.72
CA GLN A 47 -3.17 1.10 -12.50
C GLN A 47 -4.47 0.62 -11.84
N ARG A 48 -4.48 -0.61 -11.34
CA ARG A 48 -5.64 -1.15 -10.61
C ARG A 48 -5.94 -0.29 -9.36
N LEU A 49 -4.91 0.11 -8.63
CA LEU A 49 -5.09 0.97 -7.45
C LEU A 49 -5.63 2.35 -7.84
N VAL A 50 -5.10 2.93 -8.91
CA VAL A 50 -5.56 4.24 -9.40
C VAL A 50 -7.03 4.17 -9.81
N ASP A 51 -7.41 3.16 -10.58
CA ASP A 51 -8.78 3.01 -11.07
C ASP A 51 -9.76 2.76 -9.93
N ALA A 52 -9.40 1.89 -8.98
CA ALA A 52 -10.24 1.59 -7.84
C ALA A 52 -10.40 2.81 -6.92
N THR A 53 -9.33 3.59 -6.72
CA THR A 53 -9.39 4.81 -5.93
C THR A 53 -10.34 5.83 -6.55
N ARG A 54 -10.28 5.98 -7.86
CA ARG A 54 -11.19 6.87 -8.59
C ARG A 54 -12.64 6.42 -8.43
N THR A 55 -12.88 5.12 -8.57
CA THR A 55 -14.23 4.55 -8.47
C THR A 55 -14.80 4.63 -7.06
N LEU A 56 -14.00 4.27 -6.05
CA LEU A 56 -14.48 4.20 -4.66
C LEU A 56 -14.51 5.56 -3.97
N PHE A 57 -13.52 6.41 -4.23
CA PHE A 57 -13.33 7.66 -3.49
C PHE A 57 -13.51 8.91 -4.34
N GLY A 58 -13.62 8.77 -5.67
CA GLY A 58 -13.77 9.91 -6.57
C GLY A 58 -12.55 10.83 -6.61
N THR A 59 -11.37 10.29 -6.29
CA THR A 59 -10.13 11.08 -6.24
C THR A 59 -9.02 10.36 -6.98
N GLU A 60 -7.96 11.10 -7.31
CA GLU A 60 -6.81 10.56 -8.02
C GLU A 60 -5.74 10.10 -7.02
N LEU A 61 -5.30 8.86 -7.20
CA LEU A 61 -4.19 8.32 -6.42
C LEU A 61 -2.87 8.72 -7.08
N ASP A 62 -1.95 9.27 -6.28
CA ASP A 62 -0.59 9.56 -6.74
C ASP A 62 0.23 8.27 -6.73
N SER A 63 0.36 7.65 -7.90
CA SER A 63 1.09 6.39 -8.03
C SER A 63 2.59 6.53 -7.74
N ASP A 64 3.15 7.74 -7.90
CA ASP A 64 4.56 7.97 -7.57
C ASP A 64 4.79 7.89 -6.06
N ARG A 65 3.83 8.31 -5.25
CA ARG A 65 3.91 8.14 -3.79
C ARG A 65 3.89 6.67 -3.42
N VAL A 66 3.06 5.87 -4.09
CA VAL A 66 3.03 4.43 -3.85
C VAL A 66 4.39 3.81 -4.21
N ARG A 67 4.96 4.19 -5.35
CA ARG A 67 6.30 3.73 -5.74
C ARG A 67 7.36 4.11 -4.72
N HIS A 68 7.30 5.33 -4.21
CA HIS A 68 8.22 5.79 -3.18
C HIS A 68 8.11 4.94 -1.91
N CYS A 69 6.90 4.68 -1.45
CA CYS A 69 6.67 3.83 -0.28
C CYS A 69 7.20 2.41 -0.50
N LEU A 70 7.00 1.85 -1.70
CA LEU A 70 7.51 0.53 -2.02
C LEU A 70 9.03 0.47 -2.00
N ARG A 71 9.71 1.51 -2.49
CA ARG A 71 11.17 1.59 -2.44
C ARG A 71 11.67 1.59 -1.00
N ARG A 72 10.94 2.24 -0.09
CA ARG A 72 11.30 2.24 1.33
C ARG A 72 11.13 0.87 1.98
N MET A 73 10.21 0.06 1.47
CA MET A 73 9.91 -1.27 2.03
C MET A 73 10.79 -2.37 1.44
N ALA A 74 11.54 -2.08 0.37
CA ALA A 74 12.33 -3.07 -0.34
C ALA A 74 13.45 -3.63 0.54
N VAL A 75 13.61 -4.96 0.49
CA VAL A 75 14.70 -5.67 1.16
C VAL A 75 15.33 -6.65 0.17
N GLU A 76 16.48 -7.21 0.54
CA GLU A 76 17.06 -8.28 -0.24
C GLU A 76 16.19 -9.53 -0.15
N GLY A 77 16.15 -10.30 -1.25
CA GLY A 77 15.38 -11.51 -1.32
C GLY A 77 13.91 -11.25 -1.63
N SER A 78 13.11 -12.26 -1.34
CA SER A 78 11.68 -12.24 -1.65
C SER A 78 10.86 -11.77 -0.45
N GLN A 79 9.84 -10.98 -0.72
CA GLN A 79 8.89 -10.54 0.30
C GLN A 79 7.49 -10.43 -0.30
N TRP A 80 6.49 -10.68 0.52
CA TRP A 80 5.11 -10.39 0.17
C TRP A 80 4.76 -8.99 0.62
N VAL A 81 4.13 -8.24 -0.25
CA VAL A 81 3.73 -6.86 0.01
C VAL A 81 2.24 -6.72 -0.23
N ARG A 82 1.57 -6.04 0.68
CA ARG A 82 0.19 -5.62 0.51
C ARG A 82 0.14 -4.10 0.55
N VAL A 83 -0.43 -3.52 -0.47
CA VAL A 83 -0.67 -2.08 -0.53
C VAL A 83 -2.16 -1.85 -0.35
N SER A 84 -2.52 -1.15 0.70
CA SER A 84 -3.92 -0.82 1.00
C SER A 84 -4.14 0.68 0.88
N ILE A 85 -5.21 1.04 0.20
CA ILE A 85 -5.62 2.44 0.07
C ILE A 85 -6.93 2.59 0.84
N VAL A 86 -6.91 3.47 1.82
CA VAL A 86 -8.07 3.71 2.68
C VAL A 86 -8.34 5.20 2.76
N SER A 87 -9.58 5.55 3.02
CA SER A 87 -9.96 6.93 3.28
C SER A 87 -10.28 7.08 4.76
N LEU A 88 -9.64 8.04 5.41
CA LEU A 88 -9.92 8.41 6.79
C LEU A 88 -10.93 9.54 6.89
N ALA A 89 -11.35 10.09 5.75
CA ALA A 89 -12.35 11.16 5.70
C ALA A 89 -13.74 10.53 5.60
N PHE A 90 -14.59 10.91 6.48
CA PHE A 90 -15.98 10.51 6.51
C PHE A 90 -16.87 11.72 6.27
#